data_b6ed7ed80ef3196ad497e4b5a99e2453
#
_entry.id   b6ed7ed80ef3196ad497e4b5a99e2453
#
_cell.length_a   1.000
_cell.length_b   1.000
_cell.length_c   1.000
_cell.angle_alpha   90.00
_cell.angle_beta   90.00
_cell.angle_gamma   90.00
#
_symmetry.space_group_name_H-M   'P 1'
#
loop_
_entity.id
_entity.type
_entity.pdbx_description
1 polymer ?
#
loop_
_entity_poly.entity_id
_entity_poly.type
_entity_poly.pdbx_seq_one_letter_code
_entity_poly.pdbx_strand_id
1 'polypeptide(L)'
;MTAHALLSASGSKRWLSCTPSARLEATLPEQKRGSNTFDFSQEGTMAHSLGEIKLRHHFGQIGTEEYESDYKKIQETPYYNDDFEAHVDNYVLYVRSQIGEGDVPLFEQRVDFSDWVPDGFGTADVVILSKHAIRVIDLKFGKGIPVHAQDNP
;
A
#
# COMPACT_ATOMS: atom_id res chain seq x y z
N MET A 1 7.74 1.12 -15.22
CA MET A 1 6.80 -0.03 -15.12
C MET A 1 7.19 -0.81 -13.87
N THR A 2 6.37 -0.75 -12.84
CA THR A 2 6.53 -1.59 -11.66
C THR A 2 6.16 -3.02 -12.08
N ALA A 3 7.15 -3.91 -12.13
CA ALA A 3 6.89 -5.32 -12.40
C ALA A 3 6.12 -5.88 -11.19
N HIS A 4 4.95 -6.46 -11.46
CA HIS A 4 4.23 -7.22 -10.44
C HIS A 4 4.71 -8.67 -10.48
N ALA A 5 4.89 -9.27 -9.29
CA ALA A 5 5.16 -10.69 -9.21
C ALA A 5 3.97 -11.49 -9.74
N LEU A 6 4.23 -12.57 -10.50
CA LEU A 6 3.17 -13.48 -10.97
C LEU A 6 2.39 -14.05 -9.77
N LEU A 7 3.09 -14.39 -8.71
CA LEU A 7 2.54 -14.83 -7.42
C LEU A 7 2.66 -13.69 -6.40
N SER A 8 1.91 -12.60 -6.64
CA SER A 8 1.93 -11.43 -5.77
C SER A 8 1.26 -11.69 -4.42
N ALA A 9 1.69 -10.99 -3.37
CA ALA A 9 1.07 -11.06 -2.05
C ALA A 9 -0.43 -10.72 -2.11
N SER A 10 -0.81 -9.66 -2.83
CA SER A 10 -2.22 -9.23 -2.99
C SER A 10 -3.10 -10.25 -3.73
N GLY A 11 -2.51 -11.14 -4.53
CA GLY A 11 -3.20 -12.23 -5.22
C GLY A 11 -3.21 -13.55 -4.46
N SER A 12 -2.60 -13.62 -3.27
CA SER A 12 -2.32 -14.87 -2.55
C SER A 12 -3.55 -15.73 -2.30
N LYS A 13 -4.65 -15.16 -1.85
CA LYS A 13 -5.90 -15.88 -1.63
C LYS A 13 -6.35 -16.67 -2.87
N ARG A 14 -6.16 -16.09 -4.06
CA ARG A 14 -6.58 -16.70 -5.32
C ARG A 14 -5.63 -17.81 -5.77
N TRP A 15 -4.33 -17.54 -5.86
CA TRP A 15 -3.38 -18.54 -6.33
C TRP A 15 -3.09 -19.64 -5.30
N LEU A 16 -3.29 -19.41 -4.00
CA LEU A 16 -3.30 -20.46 -2.98
C LEU A 16 -4.51 -21.38 -3.13
N SER A 17 -5.68 -20.84 -3.46
CA SER A 17 -6.91 -21.62 -3.66
C SER A 17 -6.95 -22.32 -5.02
N CYS A 18 -6.35 -21.73 -6.05
CA CYS A 18 -6.31 -22.24 -7.41
C CYS A 18 -4.95 -21.97 -8.05
N THR A 19 -3.99 -22.85 -7.88
CA THR A 19 -2.61 -22.68 -8.34
C THR A 19 -2.48 -22.28 -9.82
N PRO A 20 -3.29 -22.80 -10.80
CA PRO A 20 -3.21 -22.38 -12.19
C PRO A 20 -3.70 -20.95 -12.46
N SER A 21 -4.44 -20.33 -11.54
CA SER A 21 -5.09 -19.03 -11.75
C SER A 21 -4.10 -17.92 -12.15
N ALA A 22 -2.93 -17.86 -11.53
CA ALA A 22 -1.92 -16.85 -11.82
C ALA A 22 -1.43 -16.92 -13.29
N ARG A 23 -1.19 -18.13 -13.79
CA ARG A 23 -0.79 -18.33 -15.21
C ARG A 23 -1.93 -18.01 -16.17
N LEU A 24 -3.15 -18.42 -15.83
CA LEU A 24 -4.32 -18.12 -16.65
C LEU A 24 -4.54 -16.60 -16.76
N GLU A 25 -4.47 -15.90 -15.65
CA GLU A 25 -4.62 -14.43 -15.64
C GLU A 25 -3.54 -13.72 -16.45
N ALA A 26 -2.30 -14.19 -16.40
CA ALA A 26 -1.21 -13.64 -17.20
C ALA A 26 -1.44 -13.78 -18.72
N THR A 27 -2.32 -14.69 -19.15
CA THR A 27 -2.71 -14.85 -20.57
C THR A 27 -3.91 -14.01 -20.98
N LEU A 28 -4.63 -13.43 -20.03
CA LEU A 28 -5.79 -12.58 -20.33
C LEU A 28 -5.34 -11.20 -20.78
N PRO A 29 -6.01 -10.60 -21.79
CA PRO A 29 -5.73 -9.23 -22.16
C PRO A 29 -6.06 -8.31 -21.00
N GLU A 30 -5.22 -7.28 -20.79
CA GLU A 30 -5.51 -6.25 -19.79
C GLU A 30 -6.92 -5.69 -20.04
N GLN A 31 -7.81 -5.88 -19.09
CA GLN A 31 -9.13 -5.27 -19.15
C GLN A 31 -8.94 -3.76 -18.99
N LYS A 32 -9.12 -3.01 -20.08
CA LYS A 32 -9.23 -1.55 -20.02
C LYS A 32 -10.47 -1.24 -19.17
N ARG A 33 -10.27 -0.86 -17.92
CA ARG A 33 -11.35 -0.34 -17.07
C ARG A 33 -11.90 0.89 -17.77
N GLY A 34 -13.23 0.91 -17.95
CA GLY A 34 -13.89 1.96 -18.71
C GLY A 34 -13.62 3.36 -18.12
N SER A 35 -13.39 4.34 -18.99
CA SER A 35 -12.87 5.68 -18.69
C SER A 35 -13.86 6.64 -18.02
N ASN A 36 -15.02 6.20 -17.52
CA ASN A 36 -16.09 7.09 -17.05
C ASN A 36 -16.61 6.84 -15.64
N THR A 37 -15.91 6.05 -14.83
CA THR A 37 -16.28 5.87 -13.42
C THR A 37 -15.15 6.38 -12.54
N PHE A 38 -15.50 7.05 -11.45
CA PHE A 38 -14.61 7.39 -10.36
C PHE A 38 -13.77 6.14 -10.03
N ASP A 39 -12.46 6.20 -10.27
CA ASP A 39 -11.59 5.03 -10.15
C ASP A 39 -11.14 4.89 -8.70
N PHE A 40 -11.87 4.07 -7.94
CA PHE A 40 -11.52 3.75 -6.55
C PHE A 40 -10.10 3.18 -6.39
N SER A 41 -9.53 2.60 -7.45
CA SER A 41 -8.14 2.13 -7.44
C SER A 41 -7.17 3.31 -7.43
N GLN A 42 -7.48 4.38 -8.16
CA GLN A 42 -6.66 5.60 -8.16
C GLN A 42 -6.83 6.38 -6.86
N GLU A 43 -8.04 6.47 -6.31
CA GLU A 43 -8.27 7.06 -5.00
C GLU A 43 -7.43 6.35 -3.93
N GLY A 44 -7.45 5.01 -3.92
CA GLY A 44 -6.60 4.22 -3.03
C GLY A 44 -5.11 4.53 -3.21
N THR A 45 -4.64 4.59 -4.46
CA THR A 45 -3.23 4.92 -4.76
C THR A 45 -2.86 6.31 -4.21
N MET A 46 -3.74 7.29 -4.36
CA MET A 46 -3.48 8.64 -3.82
C MET A 46 -3.47 8.65 -2.28
N ALA A 47 -4.31 7.85 -1.63
CA ALA A 47 -4.31 7.71 -0.18
C ALA A 47 -3.01 7.09 0.35
N HIS A 48 -2.49 6.05 -0.31
CA HIS A 48 -1.18 5.47 0.01
C HIS A 48 -0.07 6.52 -0.17
N SER A 49 -0.05 7.23 -1.30
CA SER A 49 0.95 8.27 -1.55
C SER A 49 0.90 9.39 -0.49
N LEU A 50 -0.29 9.85 -0.11
CA LEU A 50 -0.43 10.88 0.93
C LEU A 50 0.03 10.36 2.30
N GLY A 51 -0.33 9.14 2.67
CA GLY A 51 0.10 8.50 3.91
C GLY A 51 1.62 8.36 3.96
N GLU A 52 2.22 7.89 2.88
CA GLU A 52 3.67 7.72 2.74
C GLU A 52 4.41 9.04 2.95
N ILE A 53 4.09 10.10 2.20
CA ILE A 53 4.81 11.37 2.31
C ILE A 53 4.65 12.01 3.69
N LYS A 54 3.46 11.92 4.32
CA LYS A 54 3.23 12.40 5.69
C LYS A 54 4.08 11.65 6.71
N LEU A 55 4.17 10.33 6.59
CA LEU A 55 5.00 9.50 7.47
C LEU A 55 6.49 9.75 7.24
N ARG A 56 6.96 9.74 6.00
CA ARG A 56 8.37 10.01 5.67
C ARG A 56 8.82 11.39 6.15
N HIS A 57 8.00 12.40 5.96
CA HIS A 57 8.31 13.75 6.45
C HIS A 57 8.36 13.79 7.98
N HIS A 58 7.38 13.17 8.67
CA HIS A 58 7.34 13.10 10.12
C HIS A 58 8.58 12.45 10.72
N PHE A 59 9.10 11.38 10.09
CA PHE A 59 10.30 10.66 10.54
C PHE A 59 11.60 11.20 9.93
N GLY A 60 11.56 12.35 9.24
CA GLY A 60 12.74 13.00 8.68
C GLY A 60 13.40 12.26 7.52
N GLN A 61 12.66 11.38 6.83
CA GLN A 61 13.15 10.64 5.66
C GLN A 61 13.06 11.44 4.36
N ILE A 62 12.24 12.49 4.33
CA ILE A 62 12.17 13.48 3.24
C ILE A 62 12.19 14.89 3.83
N GLY A 63 12.69 15.86 3.04
CA GLY A 63 12.72 17.26 3.42
C GLY A 63 11.38 17.97 3.23
N THR A 64 11.24 19.16 3.82
CA THR A 64 10.01 19.97 3.72
C THR A 64 9.68 20.36 2.28
N GLU A 65 10.67 20.72 1.47
CA GLU A 65 10.45 21.11 0.06
C GLU A 65 9.89 19.95 -0.78
N GLU A 66 10.42 18.74 -0.58
CA GLU A 66 9.93 17.52 -1.24
C GLU A 66 8.51 17.20 -0.79
N TYR A 67 8.26 17.24 0.52
CA TYR A 67 6.94 17.03 1.07
C TYR A 67 5.91 18.01 0.48
N GLU A 68 6.18 19.33 0.49
CA GLU A 68 5.26 20.35 -0.02
C GLU A 68 4.99 20.17 -1.52
N SER A 69 6.03 19.83 -2.29
CA SER A 69 5.90 19.57 -3.73
C SER A 69 4.96 18.40 -4.02
N ASP A 70 5.14 17.28 -3.31
CA ASP A 70 4.34 16.07 -3.54
C ASP A 70 2.94 16.19 -2.95
N TYR A 71 2.80 16.86 -1.80
CA TYR A 71 1.51 17.16 -1.22
C TYR A 71 0.65 18.01 -2.15
N LYS A 72 1.23 19.04 -2.75
CA LYS A 72 0.54 19.88 -3.74
C LYS A 72 0.04 19.09 -4.94
N LYS A 73 0.85 18.17 -5.48
CA LYS A 73 0.43 17.29 -6.59
C LYS A 73 -0.80 16.45 -6.22
N ILE A 74 -0.84 15.96 -4.98
CA ILE A 74 -1.99 15.18 -4.49
C ILE A 74 -3.22 16.06 -4.32
N GLN A 75 -3.07 17.29 -3.80
CA GLN A 75 -4.16 18.26 -3.67
C GLN A 75 -4.79 18.66 -5.01
N GLU A 76 -4.03 18.64 -6.09
CA GLU A 76 -4.51 18.94 -7.45
C GLU A 76 -5.29 17.78 -8.10
N THR A 77 -5.37 16.61 -7.44
CA THR A 77 -6.11 15.46 -7.96
C THR A 77 -7.62 15.58 -7.67
N PRO A 78 -8.49 14.99 -8.50
CA PRO A 78 -9.93 15.02 -8.28
C PRO A 78 -10.39 14.19 -7.05
N TYR A 79 -9.49 13.43 -6.43
CA TYR A 79 -9.78 12.58 -5.28
C TYR A 79 -9.60 13.31 -3.95
N TYR A 80 -8.81 14.40 -3.94
CA TYR A 80 -8.50 15.14 -2.73
C TYR A 80 -9.70 15.97 -2.25
N ASN A 81 -10.04 15.80 -1.00
CA ASN A 81 -10.98 16.62 -0.24
C ASN A 81 -10.73 16.45 1.27
N ASP A 82 -11.40 17.24 2.11
CA ASP A 82 -11.18 17.23 3.55
C ASP A 82 -11.44 15.86 4.20
N ASP A 83 -12.47 15.12 3.75
CA ASP A 83 -12.77 13.79 4.26
C ASP A 83 -11.69 12.78 3.87
N PHE A 84 -11.19 12.85 2.63
CA PHE A 84 -10.09 12.02 2.16
C PHE A 84 -8.85 12.24 3.02
N GLU A 85 -8.47 13.49 3.24
CA GLU A 85 -7.30 13.82 4.06
C GLU A 85 -7.49 13.38 5.51
N ALA A 86 -8.65 13.63 6.11
CA ALA A 86 -8.94 13.22 7.49
C ALA A 86 -8.81 11.71 7.69
N HIS A 87 -9.24 10.89 6.71
CA HIS A 87 -9.07 9.44 6.78
C HIS A 87 -7.60 9.02 6.71
N VAL A 88 -6.82 9.65 5.83
CA VAL A 88 -5.37 9.40 5.76
C VAL A 88 -4.66 9.85 7.03
N ASP A 89 -5.05 10.98 7.61
CA ASP A 89 -4.49 11.46 8.87
C ASP A 89 -4.76 10.49 10.03
N ASN A 90 -5.93 9.89 10.09
CA ASN A 90 -6.23 8.84 11.06
C ASN A 90 -5.30 7.64 10.91
N TYR A 91 -5.02 7.21 9.67
CA TYR A 91 -4.05 6.16 9.40
C TYR A 91 -2.64 6.57 9.86
N VAL A 92 -2.18 7.77 9.50
CA VAL A 92 -0.87 8.30 9.90
C VAL A 92 -0.74 8.34 11.43
N LEU A 93 -1.76 8.81 12.14
CA LEU A 93 -1.79 8.82 13.60
C LEU A 93 -1.71 7.42 14.19
N TYR A 94 -2.45 6.46 13.62
CA TYR A 94 -2.39 5.06 14.03
C TYR A 94 -0.99 4.49 13.85
N VAL A 95 -0.38 4.64 12.66
CA VAL A 95 0.99 4.15 12.40
C VAL A 95 1.99 4.74 13.40
N ARG A 96 1.93 6.06 13.62
CA ARG A 96 2.81 6.74 14.59
C ARG A 96 2.65 6.18 16.00
N SER A 97 1.43 5.84 16.41
CA SER A 97 1.15 5.25 17.72
C SER A 97 1.76 3.86 17.93
N GLN A 98 2.08 3.16 16.81
CA GLN A 98 2.67 1.83 16.83
C GLN A 98 4.20 1.82 16.89
N ILE A 99 4.83 2.99 16.72
CA ILE A 99 6.29 3.13 16.68
C ILE A 99 6.78 3.62 18.04
N GLY A 100 7.57 2.78 18.70
CA GLY A 100 8.19 3.06 20.00
C GLY A 100 9.62 3.54 19.87
N GLU A 101 10.21 3.89 21.03
CA GLU A 101 11.62 4.25 21.10
C GLU A 101 12.52 3.08 20.66
N GLY A 102 13.43 3.35 19.71
CA GLY A 102 14.35 2.34 19.16
C GLY A 102 13.75 1.49 18.03
N ASP A 103 12.48 1.68 17.69
CA ASP A 103 11.89 1.03 16.52
C ASP A 103 12.37 1.72 15.22
N VAL A 104 12.50 0.95 14.14
CA VAL A 104 12.88 1.45 12.81
C VAL A 104 11.69 1.30 11.87
N PRO A 105 11.01 2.41 11.50
CA PRO A 105 9.95 2.38 10.51
C PRO A 105 10.52 2.43 9.09
N LEU A 106 10.00 1.56 8.23
CA LEU A 106 10.26 1.50 6.79
C LEU A 106 8.93 1.71 6.06
N PHE A 107 8.91 2.59 5.06
CA PHE A 107 7.72 2.94 4.30
C PHE A 107 7.88 2.52 2.85
N GLU A 108 6.80 2.01 2.22
CA GLU A 108 6.78 1.46 0.86
C GLU A 108 7.95 0.46 0.66
N GLN A 109 8.09 -0.42 1.64
CA GLN A 109 9.21 -1.35 1.67
C GLN A 109 8.97 -2.53 0.74
N ARG A 110 9.84 -2.69 -0.27
CA ARG A 110 9.87 -3.91 -1.07
C ARG A 110 10.31 -5.08 -0.20
N VAL A 111 9.47 -6.10 -0.17
CA VAL A 111 9.70 -7.36 0.54
C VAL A 111 9.89 -8.47 -0.49
N ASP A 112 11.02 -9.15 -0.42
CA ASP A 112 11.32 -10.33 -1.22
C ASP A 112 11.02 -11.59 -0.40
N PHE A 113 10.21 -12.47 -0.93
CA PHE A 113 9.88 -13.77 -0.36
C PHE A 113 10.08 -14.90 -1.38
N SER A 114 11.00 -14.71 -2.32
CA SER A 114 11.32 -15.66 -3.40
C SER A 114 11.87 -17.00 -2.89
N ASP A 115 12.40 -17.03 -1.66
CA ASP A 115 12.82 -18.29 -1.01
C ASP A 115 11.65 -19.25 -0.76
N TRP A 116 10.42 -18.74 -0.65
CA TRP A 116 9.22 -19.54 -0.39
C TRP A 116 8.28 -19.60 -1.58
N VAL A 117 8.24 -18.55 -2.36
CA VAL A 117 7.33 -18.40 -3.51
C VAL A 117 8.15 -17.99 -4.73
N PRO A 118 8.28 -18.81 -5.78
CA PRO A 118 9.10 -18.51 -6.95
C PRO A 118 8.81 -17.11 -7.50
N ASP A 119 9.87 -16.29 -7.63
CA ASP A 119 9.80 -14.89 -8.06
C ASP A 119 8.84 -14.01 -7.23
N GLY A 120 8.58 -14.44 -5.98
CA GLY A 120 7.65 -13.78 -5.07
C GLY A 120 8.24 -12.50 -4.48
N PHE A 121 7.58 -11.39 -4.70
CA PHE A 121 7.85 -10.12 -4.01
C PHE A 121 6.56 -9.30 -3.88
N GLY A 122 6.59 -8.32 -3.00
CA GLY A 122 5.53 -7.35 -2.81
C GLY A 122 6.08 -6.05 -2.24
N THR A 123 5.21 -5.08 -2.06
CA THR A 123 5.51 -3.85 -1.33
C THR A 123 4.60 -3.80 -0.11
N ALA A 124 5.17 -3.53 1.05
CA ALA A 124 4.44 -3.30 2.28
C ALA A 124 4.41 -1.79 2.55
N ASP A 125 3.23 -1.25 2.84
CA ASP A 125 3.07 0.18 3.09
C ASP A 125 3.92 0.64 4.27
N VAL A 126 3.85 -0.09 5.39
CA VAL A 126 4.67 0.17 6.57
C VAL A 126 5.19 -1.14 7.16
N VAL A 127 6.49 -1.19 7.41
CA VAL A 127 7.14 -2.23 8.21
C VAL A 127 7.83 -1.58 9.40
N ILE A 128 7.53 -2.01 10.60
CA ILE A 128 8.16 -1.52 11.83
C ILE A 128 9.04 -2.64 12.38
N LEU A 129 10.34 -2.38 12.40
CA LEU A 129 11.32 -3.31 12.97
C LEU A 129 11.58 -2.94 14.44
N SER A 130 11.15 -3.79 15.35
CA SER A 130 11.40 -3.68 16.78
C SER A 130 12.42 -4.75 17.21
N LYS A 131 12.98 -4.60 18.40
CA LYS A 131 13.96 -5.55 18.94
C LYS A 131 13.47 -7.02 18.94
N HIS A 132 12.18 -7.24 19.13
CA HIS A 132 11.61 -8.59 19.30
C HIS A 132 10.41 -8.87 18.38
N ALA A 133 10.07 -7.93 17.50
CA ALA A 133 8.90 -8.07 16.63
C ALA A 133 9.07 -7.32 15.31
N ILE A 134 8.42 -7.82 14.28
CA ILE A 134 8.17 -7.11 13.03
C ILE A 134 6.67 -6.86 12.98
N ARG A 135 6.26 -5.61 12.74
CA ARG A 135 4.86 -5.24 12.49
C ARG A 135 4.72 -4.79 11.06
N VAL A 136 3.73 -5.31 10.37
CA VAL A 136 3.36 -4.86 9.02
C VAL A 136 1.99 -4.22 9.12
N ILE A 137 1.87 -3.01 8.58
CA ILE A 137 0.62 -2.26 8.55
C ILE A 137 0.34 -1.91 7.09
N ASP A 138 -0.86 -2.22 6.63
CA ASP A 138 -1.30 -2.02 5.26
C ASP A 138 -2.58 -1.16 5.26
N LEU A 139 -2.58 -0.10 4.46
CA LEU A 139 -3.72 0.80 4.31
C LEU A 139 -4.74 0.20 3.34
N LYS A 140 -5.96 0.02 3.79
CA LYS A 140 -7.09 -0.32 2.92
C LYS A 140 -8.01 0.89 2.82
N PHE A 141 -7.94 1.61 1.71
CA PHE A 141 -8.67 2.85 1.49
C PHE A 141 -9.77 2.66 0.43
N GLY A 142 -10.92 3.32 0.64
CA GLY A 142 -12.04 3.35 -0.30
C GLY A 142 -13.29 2.63 0.20
N LYS A 143 -14.33 2.62 -0.64
CA LYS A 143 -15.66 1.99 -0.37
C LYS A 143 -15.72 0.52 -0.83
N GLY A 144 -14.66 -0.23 -0.59
CA GLY A 144 -14.53 -1.61 -1.02
C GLY A 144 -15.22 -2.62 -0.10
N ILE A 145 -15.04 -3.90 -0.42
CA ILE A 145 -15.44 -5.00 0.46
C ILE A 145 -14.49 -5.00 1.67
N PRO A 146 -15.01 -5.06 2.91
CA PRO A 146 -14.18 -5.14 4.09
C PRO A 146 -13.19 -6.31 4.01
N VAL A 147 -11.93 -6.03 4.30
CA VAL A 147 -10.89 -7.06 4.37
C VAL A 147 -10.73 -7.46 5.83
N HIS A 148 -11.06 -8.71 6.14
CA HIS A 148 -10.89 -9.27 7.48
C HIS A 148 -9.43 -9.70 7.67
N ALA A 149 -8.88 -9.45 8.86
CA ALA A 149 -7.53 -9.91 9.20
C ALA A 149 -7.50 -11.42 9.46
N GLN A 150 -8.59 -11.97 9.97
CA GLN A 150 -8.74 -13.41 10.23
C GLN A 150 -8.90 -14.15 8.89
N ASP A 151 -8.18 -15.25 8.73
CA ASP A 151 -8.18 -16.10 7.52
C ASP A 151 -7.81 -15.35 6.21
N ASN A 152 -7.07 -14.26 6.34
CA ASN A 152 -6.48 -13.56 5.22
C ASN A 152 -5.06 -14.11 4.99
N PRO A 153 -4.82 -14.79 3.85
CA PRO A 153 -3.52 -15.40 3.57
C PRO A 153 -2.42 -14.38 3.31
#